data_f05711b203fb29d64a8f412611180ab8
#
_entry.id   f05711b203fb29d64a8f412611180ab8
#
_cell.length_a   1.000
_cell.length_b   1.000
_cell.length_c   1.000
_cell.angle_alpha   90.00
_cell.angle_beta   90.00
_cell.angle_gamma   90.00
#
_symmetry.space_group_name_H-M   'P 1'
#
loop_
_entity.id
_entity.type
_entity.pdbx_description
1 polymer ?
#
loop_
_entity_poly.entity_id
_entity_poly.type
_entity_poly.pdbx_seq_one_letter_code
_entity_poly.pdbx_strand_id
1 'polypeptide(L)'
;MRTFVLFVVAAIVSLSPVGQASAAHGTSPKGLEVPIEKAAIKFAADVKDGGYKIVTTDELKKWLDEGKKVTIISSLPASDDREFGTLPSAVNGFMPKTEKEVTRSDKANLLKTAGSDKEKTVVVYCGFVACRRSHIAAKILVENGFQNVYRYPAGITGWLEMGYPITK
;
A
#
# COMPACT_ATOMS: atom_id res chain seq x y z
N MET A 1 -51.89 13.79 -57.43
CA MET A 1 -50.74 14.51 -56.84
C MET A 1 -50.78 14.27 -55.34
N ARG A 2 -49.88 13.41 -54.84
CA ARG A 2 -49.78 13.11 -53.39
C ARG A 2 -48.52 13.79 -52.89
N THR A 3 -48.68 14.80 -52.06
CA THR A 3 -47.60 15.56 -51.44
C THR A 3 -47.06 14.79 -50.24
N PHE A 4 -45.80 14.31 -50.34
CA PHE A 4 -45.09 13.72 -49.19
C PHE A 4 -44.52 14.85 -48.34
N VAL A 5 -44.95 14.95 -47.07
CA VAL A 5 -44.37 15.83 -46.10
C VAL A 5 -43.28 15.04 -45.36
N LEU A 6 -42.02 15.45 -45.53
CA LEU A 6 -40.85 14.86 -44.87
C LEU A 6 -40.73 15.52 -43.47
N PHE A 7 -40.97 14.76 -42.42
CA PHE A 7 -40.67 15.21 -41.05
C PHE A 7 -39.17 14.95 -40.76
N VAL A 8 -38.41 16.01 -40.68
CA VAL A 8 -37.02 15.95 -40.17
C VAL A 8 -37.08 16.02 -38.64
N VAL A 9 -36.83 14.89 -37.99
CA VAL A 9 -36.67 14.86 -36.52
C VAL A 9 -35.24 15.26 -36.22
N ALA A 10 -35.04 16.48 -35.74
CA ALA A 10 -33.77 16.93 -35.21
C ALA A 10 -33.55 16.32 -33.82
N ALA A 11 -32.67 15.38 -33.71
CA ALA A 11 -32.21 14.84 -32.43
C ALA A 11 -31.32 15.87 -31.75
N ILE A 12 -31.85 16.52 -30.72
CA ILE A 12 -31.05 17.39 -29.85
C ILE A 12 -30.23 16.49 -28.93
N VAL A 13 -28.94 16.30 -29.25
CA VAL A 13 -27.99 15.69 -28.34
C VAL A 13 -27.66 16.71 -27.27
N SER A 14 -28.27 16.58 -26.10
CA SER A 14 -27.90 17.36 -24.91
C SER A 14 -26.54 16.87 -24.42
N LEU A 15 -25.46 17.58 -24.76
CA LEU A 15 -24.21 17.47 -24.06
C LEU A 15 -24.39 17.96 -22.62
N SER A 16 -24.55 17.02 -21.70
CA SER A 16 -24.42 17.33 -20.28
C SER A 16 -22.99 17.82 -20.04
N PRO A 17 -22.80 19.00 -19.42
CA PRO A 17 -21.43 19.40 -19.05
C PRO A 17 -20.88 18.38 -18.07
N VAL A 18 -19.83 17.69 -18.48
CA VAL A 18 -19.00 16.92 -17.55
C VAL A 18 -18.52 17.93 -16.52
N GLY A 19 -19.11 17.89 -15.32
CA GLY A 19 -18.70 18.76 -14.23
C GLY A 19 -17.22 18.59 -13.99
N GLN A 20 -16.45 19.62 -14.32
CA GLN A 20 -15.07 19.72 -13.89
C GLN A 20 -15.12 19.74 -12.37
N ALA A 21 -14.70 18.64 -11.76
CA ALA A 21 -14.43 18.60 -10.33
C ALA A 21 -13.39 19.69 -10.08
N SER A 22 -13.84 20.83 -9.54
CA SER A 22 -12.95 21.88 -9.06
C SER A 22 -12.03 21.22 -8.06
N ALA A 23 -10.77 21.01 -8.41
CA ALA A 23 -9.76 20.59 -7.45
C ALA A 23 -9.75 21.66 -6.35
N ALA A 24 -10.24 21.32 -5.18
CA ALA A 24 -10.08 22.17 -4.01
C ALA A 24 -8.59 22.51 -3.85
N HIS A 25 -8.27 23.68 -3.32
CA HIS A 25 -6.89 24.04 -2.99
C HIS A 25 -6.31 22.97 -2.06
N GLY A 26 -5.59 21.99 -2.62
CA GLY A 26 -5.08 20.84 -1.90
C GLY A 26 -4.81 19.67 -2.84
N THR A 27 -4.19 18.65 -2.31
CA THR A 27 -3.79 17.44 -3.04
C THR A 27 -4.90 16.40 -3.15
N SER A 28 -5.99 16.54 -2.37
CA SER A 28 -7.11 15.63 -2.37
C SER A 28 -8.19 16.04 -3.37
N PRO A 29 -8.45 15.25 -4.42
CA PRO A 29 -9.52 15.52 -5.39
C PRO A 29 -10.93 15.63 -4.78
N LYS A 30 -11.11 15.15 -3.55
CA LYS A 30 -12.40 15.15 -2.83
C LYS A 30 -12.43 16.11 -1.65
N GLY A 31 -11.40 16.93 -1.44
CA GLY A 31 -11.32 17.85 -0.30
C GLY A 31 -11.24 17.17 1.07
N LEU A 32 -10.69 15.96 1.14
CA LEU A 32 -10.58 15.19 2.39
C LEU A 32 -9.28 15.50 3.16
N GLU A 33 -8.88 16.78 3.23
CA GLU A 33 -7.59 17.18 3.79
C GLU A 33 -7.44 16.85 5.29
N VAL A 34 -8.48 17.01 6.10
CA VAL A 34 -8.41 16.71 7.54
C VAL A 34 -8.16 15.21 7.83
N PRO A 35 -8.83 14.26 7.18
CA PRO A 35 -8.47 12.84 7.28
C PRO A 35 -7.05 12.55 6.79
N ILE A 36 -6.59 13.18 5.72
CA ILE A 36 -5.23 13.02 5.18
C ILE A 36 -4.20 13.56 6.18
N GLU A 37 -4.41 14.76 6.71
CA GLU A 37 -3.56 15.35 7.77
C GLU A 37 -3.41 14.39 8.96
N LYS A 38 -4.53 13.87 9.50
CA LYS A 38 -4.51 12.92 10.61
C LYS A 38 -3.71 11.65 10.27
N ALA A 39 -3.88 11.12 9.06
CA ALA A 39 -3.14 9.95 8.59
C ALA A 39 -1.64 10.25 8.45
N ALA A 40 -1.28 11.42 7.94
CA ALA A 40 0.11 11.86 7.76
C ALA A 40 0.81 12.06 9.11
N ILE A 41 0.16 12.76 10.05
CA ILE A 41 0.69 12.96 11.40
C ILE A 41 0.91 11.62 12.09
N LYS A 42 -0.09 10.72 12.02
CA LYS A 42 0.02 9.38 12.58
C LYS A 42 1.16 8.59 11.94
N PHE A 43 1.29 8.64 10.63
CA PHE A 43 2.35 7.96 9.91
C PHE A 43 3.74 8.48 10.32
N ALA A 44 3.91 9.80 10.44
CA ALA A 44 5.16 10.40 10.89
C ALA A 44 5.52 9.94 12.32
N ALA A 45 4.54 9.87 13.23
CA ALA A 45 4.72 9.34 14.57
C ALA A 45 5.10 7.85 14.58
N ASP A 46 4.44 7.04 13.75
CA ASP A 46 4.73 5.60 13.59
C ASP A 46 6.17 5.37 13.07
N VAL A 47 6.65 6.20 12.13
CA VAL A 47 8.02 6.11 11.60
C VAL A 47 9.05 6.42 12.70
N LYS A 48 8.81 7.49 13.46
CA LYS A 48 9.67 7.89 14.58
C LYS A 48 9.71 6.81 15.68
N ASP A 49 8.55 6.28 16.05
CA ASP A 49 8.42 5.22 17.06
C ASP A 49 9.08 3.91 16.64
N GLY A 50 8.90 3.54 15.36
CA GLY A 50 9.39 2.25 14.85
C GLY A 50 10.87 2.22 14.46
N GLY A 51 11.51 3.37 14.26
CA GLY A 51 12.94 3.46 13.94
C GLY A 51 13.34 2.83 12.59
N TYR A 52 12.38 2.46 11.76
CA TYR A 52 12.60 1.89 10.43
C TYR A 52 12.70 2.99 9.36
N LYS A 53 13.22 2.65 8.20
CA LYS A 53 13.26 3.50 7.01
C LYS A 53 11.99 3.35 6.18
N ILE A 54 11.75 4.30 5.28
CA ILE A 54 10.65 4.23 4.30
C ILE A 54 11.25 3.89 2.94
N VAL A 55 10.51 3.11 2.17
CA VAL A 55 10.74 2.91 0.73
C VAL A 55 9.47 3.28 -0.02
N THR A 56 9.61 4.09 -1.05
CA THR A 56 8.50 4.49 -1.94
C THR A 56 8.15 3.39 -2.93
N THR A 57 7.02 3.52 -3.61
CA THR A 57 6.60 2.58 -4.66
C THR A 57 7.62 2.51 -5.79
N ASP A 58 8.08 3.66 -6.26
CA ASP A 58 9.05 3.74 -7.37
C ASP A 58 10.42 3.18 -6.98
N GLU A 59 10.89 3.50 -5.77
CA GLU A 59 12.16 2.96 -5.27
C GLU A 59 12.11 1.45 -5.12
N LEU A 60 11.02 0.91 -4.54
CA LEU A 60 10.87 -0.53 -4.38
C LEU A 60 10.79 -1.23 -5.74
N LYS A 61 10.02 -0.68 -6.69
CA LYS A 61 9.96 -1.21 -8.05
C LYS A 61 11.33 -1.21 -8.72
N LYS A 62 12.06 -0.11 -8.63
CA LYS A 62 13.43 -0.01 -9.13
C LYS A 62 14.36 -1.04 -8.51
N TRP A 63 14.30 -1.25 -7.19
CA TRP A 63 15.12 -2.27 -6.52
C TRP A 63 14.84 -3.67 -7.05
N LEU A 64 13.57 -4.00 -7.31
CA LEU A 64 13.19 -5.31 -7.84
C LEU A 64 13.63 -5.48 -9.30
N ASP A 65 13.50 -4.46 -10.13
CA ASP A 65 13.92 -4.48 -11.54
C ASP A 65 15.43 -4.62 -11.69
N GLU A 66 16.19 -4.00 -10.77
CA GLU A 66 17.65 -4.08 -10.71
C GLU A 66 18.16 -5.38 -10.05
N GLY A 67 17.26 -6.27 -9.61
CA GLY A 67 17.62 -7.53 -8.96
C GLY A 67 18.26 -7.36 -7.58
N LYS A 68 18.01 -6.22 -6.90
CA LYS A 68 18.51 -6.00 -5.54
C LYS A 68 18.00 -7.10 -4.60
N LYS A 69 18.89 -7.69 -3.83
CA LYS A 69 18.55 -8.70 -2.83
C LYS A 69 17.79 -8.07 -1.66
N VAL A 70 16.47 -8.28 -1.63
CA VAL A 70 15.59 -7.82 -0.56
C VAL A 70 14.73 -8.98 -0.07
N THR A 71 14.47 -9.04 1.24
CA THR A 71 13.44 -9.91 1.79
C THR A 71 12.17 -9.09 1.91
N ILE A 72 11.12 -9.47 1.18
CA ILE A 72 9.83 -8.77 1.21
C ILE A 72 8.86 -9.57 2.09
N ILE A 73 8.26 -8.91 3.07
CA ILE A 73 7.34 -9.54 4.03
C ILE A 73 5.96 -8.88 3.94
N SER A 74 4.95 -9.68 3.60
CA SER A 74 3.55 -9.28 3.77
C SER A 74 3.15 -9.47 5.23
N SER A 75 2.68 -8.41 5.88
CA SER A 75 2.13 -8.50 7.23
C SER A 75 0.60 -8.65 7.28
N LEU A 76 -0.01 -8.93 6.13
CA LEU A 76 -1.43 -9.23 5.99
C LEU A 76 -1.77 -10.65 6.47
N PRO A 77 -3.05 -10.92 6.79
CA PRO A 77 -3.53 -12.29 6.92
C PRO A 77 -3.26 -13.10 5.64
N ALA A 78 -2.95 -14.36 5.79
CA ALA A 78 -2.74 -15.24 4.64
C ALA A 78 -3.99 -15.38 3.73
N SER A 79 -5.20 -15.12 4.26
CA SER A 79 -6.43 -15.00 3.46
C SER A 79 -6.36 -13.84 2.48
N ASP A 80 -5.90 -12.68 2.95
CA ASP A 80 -5.81 -11.45 2.15
C ASP A 80 -4.73 -11.62 1.07
N ASP A 81 -3.58 -12.23 1.41
CA ASP A 81 -2.53 -12.55 0.45
C ASP A 81 -3.03 -13.48 -0.67
N ARG A 82 -3.90 -14.45 -0.35
CA ARG A 82 -4.52 -15.32 -1.35
C ARG A 82 -5.55 -14.58 -2.22
N GLU A 83 -6.30 -13.67 -1.64
CA GLU A 83 -7.35 -12.92 -2.32
C GLU A 83 -6.75 -11.87 -3.27
N PHE A 84 -5.88 -11.02 -2.76
CA PHE A 84 -5.33 -9.88 -3.51
C PHE A 84 -4.04 -10.21 -4.27
N GLY A 85 -3.37 -11.30 -3.90
CA GLY A 85 -2.00 -11.59 -4.32
C GLY A 85 -0.97 -10.86 -3.45
N THR A 86 0.30 -11.09 -3.76
CA THR A 86 1.43 -10.52 -3.02
C THR A 86 2.38 -9.78 -3.96
N LEU A 87 3.23 -8.91 -3.44
CA LEU A 87 4.37 -8.41 -4.17
C LEU A 87 5.27 -9.59 -4.61
N PRO A 88 5.99 -9.47 -5.74
CA PRO A 88 6.88 -10.53 -6.21
C PRO A 88 7.84 -11.01 -5.11
N SER A 89 7.98 -12.32 -4.96
CA SER A 89 8.82 -12.99 -3.95
C SER A 89 8.52 -12.67 -2.48
N ALA A 90 7.38 -12.03 -2.20
CA ALA A 90 6.99 -11.76 -0.82
C ALA A 90 6.62 -13.05 -0.07
N VAL A 91 7.00 -13.08 1.20
CA VAL A 91 6.66 -14.15 2.14
C VAL A 91 5.72 -13.62 3.22
N ASN A 92 4.82 -14.45 3.72
CA ASN A 92 3.89 -14.02 4.78
C ASN A 92 4.59 -13.95 6.14
N GLY A 93 4.42 -12.83 6.83
CA GLY A 93 4.84 -12.58 8.20
C GLY A 93 3.75 -11.81 8.92
N PHE A 94 2.57 -12.44 9.03
CA PHE A 94 1.36 -11.85 9.61
C PHE A 94 1.61 -11.09 10.91
N MET A 95 0.97 -9.92 11.04
CA MET A 95 0.85 -9.17 12.29
C MET A 95 -0.59 -8.76 12.56
N PRO A 96 -1.02 -8.70 13.82
CA PRO A 96 -2.33 -8.15 14.19
C PRO A 96 -2.40 -6.64 13.94
N LYS A 97 -3.60 -6.06 14.09
CA LYS A 97 -3.83 -4.61 13.84
C LYS A 97 -3.29 -3.72 14.95
N THR A 98 -3.12 -4.26 16.16
CA THR A 98 -2.63 -3.52 17.32
C THR A 98 -1.47 -4.25 18.01
N GLU A 99 -0.57 -3.51 18.62
CA GLU A 99 0.57 -4.07 19.36
C GLU A 99 0.15 -4.96 20.53
N LYS A 100 -0.98 -4.64 21.16
CA LYS A 100 -1.52 -5.42 22.29
C LYS A 100 -1.96 -6.84 21.92
N GLU A 101 -2.30 -7.06 20.65
CA GLU A 101 -2.72 -8.35 20.13
C GLU A 101 -1.55 -9.22 19.67
N VAL A 102 -0.34 -8.68 19.65
CA VAL A 102 0.85 -9.41 19.20
C VAL A 102 1.21 -10.51 20.19
N THR A 103 1.15 -11.75 19.73
CA THR A 103 1.54 -12.92 20.50
C THR A 103 3.03 -13.23 20.40
N ARG A 104 3.53 -14.08 21.28
CA ARG A 104 4.90 -14.62 21.18
C ARG A 104 5.10 -15.40 19.88
N SER A 105 4.04 -16.12 19.44
CA SER A 105 4.08 -16.87 18.18
C SER A 105 4.20 -15.96 16.98
N ASP A 106 3.47 -14.85 16.93
CA ASP A 106 3.54 -13.87 15.85
C ASP A 106 4.97 -13.31 15.72
N LYS A 107 5.58 -12.92 16.84
CA LYS A 107 6.97 -12.45 16.87
C LYS A 107 7.95 -13.51 16.38
N ALA A 108 7.82 -14.74 16.88
CA ALA A 108 8.69 -15.85 16.49
C ALA A 108 8.59 -16.16 14.99
N ASN A 109 7.37 -16.18 14.44
CA ASN A 109 7.10 -16.40 13.03
C ASN A 109 7.69 -15.29 12.16
N LEU A 110 7.48 -14.02 12.53
CA LEU A 110 8.07 -12.88 11.83
C LEU A 110 9.59 -12.95 11.78
N LEU A 111 10.23 -13.21 12.93
CA LEU A 111 11.68 -13.30 13.03
C LEU A 111 12.24 -14.49 12.24
N LYS A 112 11.55 -15.63 12.26
CA LYS A 112 11.89 -16.79 11.41
C LYS A 112 11.80 -16.46 9.93
N THR A 113 10.73 -15.78 9.51
CA THR A 113 10.50 -15.31 8.13
C THR A 113 11.58 -14.32 7.70
N ALA A 114 11.94 -13.40 8.58
CA ALA A 114 13.03 -12.45 8.33
C ALA A 114 14.42 -13.13 8.28
N GLY A 115 14.60 -14.27 8.94
CA GLY A 115 15.87 -15.03 8.97
C GLY A 115 16.88 -14.46 9.97
N SER A 116 18.12 -15.00 9.97
CA SER A 116 19.14 -14.69 10.96
C SER A 116 20.07 -13.52 10.59
N ASP A 117 20.22 -13.23 9.30
CA ASP A 117 21.07 -12.14 8.81
C ASP A 117 20.43 -10.78 9.13
N LYS A 118 21.07 -10.04 10.05
CA LYS A 118 20.58 -8.74 10.54
C LYS A 118 20.98 -7.56 9.64
N GLU A 119 21.94 -7.75 8.77
CA GLU A 119 22.44 -6.73 7.86
C GLU A 119 21.65 -6.66 6.54
N LYS A 120 20.90 -7.71 6.21
CA LYS A 120 20.14 -7.76 4.98
C LYS A 120 19.03 -6.71 4.93
N THR A 121 18.67 -6.30 3.72
CA THR A 121 17.54 -5.42 3.50
C THR A 121 16.23 -6.19 3.65
N VAL A 122 15.35 -5.73 4.55
CA VAL A 122 14.01 -6.26 4.75
C VAL A 122 12.99 -5.17 4.46
N VAL A 123 12.03 -5.45 3.60
CA VAL A 123 10.89 -4.57 3.28
C VAL A 123 9.63 -5.19 3.85
N VAL A 124 8.88 -4.45 4.65
CA VAL A 124 7.61 -4.90 5.22
C VAL A 124 6.48 -4.06 4.67
N TYR A 125 5.41 -4.70 4.23
CA TYR A 125 4.21 -4.02 3.75
C TYR A 125 2.92 -4.63 4.33
N CYS A 126 1.81 -3.92 4.15
CA CYS A 126 0.45 -4.40 4.39
C CYS A 126 -0.50 -3.87 3.29
N GLY A 127 -1.77 -3.56 3.62
CA GLY A 127 -2.76 -3.13 2.64
C GLY A 127 -2.49 -1.74 2.06
N PHE A 128 -2.32 -0.74 2.93
CA PHE A 128 -2.26 0.68 2.59
C PHE A 128 -1.62 1.49 3.73
N VAL A 129 -1.40 2.79 3.52
CA VAL A 129 -0.62 3.67 4.43
C VAL A 129 -1.14 3.71 5.87
N ALA A 130 -2.45 3.70 6.07
CA ALA A 130 -3.05 3.75 7.40
C ALA A 130 -3.07 2.38 8.14
N CYS A 131 -2.70 1.30 7.46
CA CYS A 131 -2.64 -0.03 8.06
C CYS A 131 -1.42 -0.15 8.99
N ARG A 132 -1.65 -0.47 10.27
CA ARG A 132 -0.56 -0.55 11.26
C ARG A 132 0.21 -1.86 11.27
N ARG A 133 -0.26 -2.91 10.61
CA ARG A 133 0.40 -4.23 10.64
C ARG A 133 1.87 -4.16 10.22
N SER A 134 2.16 -3.45 9.12
CA SER A 134 3.53 -3.26 8.64
C SER A 134 4.39 -2.37 9.55
N HIS A 135 3.79 -1.41 10.27
CA HIS A 135 4.48 -0.66 11.31
C HIS A 135 4.92 -1.59 12.44
N ILE A 136 3.99 -2.39 12.97
CA ILE A 136 4.26 -3.32 14.08
C ILE A 136 5.35 -4.32 13.69
N ALA A 137 5.24 -4.91 12.49
CA ALA A 137 6.25 -5.85 12.00
C ALA A 137 7.63 -5.21 11.85
N ALA A 138 7.70 -4.03 11.21
CA ALA A 138 8.96 -3.32 11.02
C ALA A 138 9.61 -2.91 12.35
N LYS A 139 8.82 -2.39 13.32
CA LYS A 139 9.28 -2.06 14.66
C LYS A 139 9.86 -3.29 15.38
N ILE A 140 9.16 -4.41 15.36
CA ILE A 140 9.65 -5.66 15.97
C ILE A 140 11.00 -6.08 15.35
N LEU A 141 11.16 -5.96 14.05
CA LEU A 141 12.43 -6.30 13.39
C LEU A 141 13.55 -5.37 13.84
N VAL A 142 13.33 -4.06 13.91
CA VAL A 142 14.32 -3.09 14.41
C VAL A 142 14.69 -3.40 15.86
N GLU A 143 13.72 -3.62 16.74
CA GLU A 143 13.93 -3.98 18.15
C GLU A 143 14.70 -5.29 18.32
N ASN A 144 14.70 -6.19 17.31
CA ASN A 144 15.44 -7.43 17.30
C ASN A 144 16.75 -7.37 16.49
N GLY A 145 17.26 -6.16 16.25
CA GLY A 145 18.60 -5.90 15.73
C GLY A 145 18.76 -5.92 14.22
N PHE A 146 17.66 -5.97 13.44
CA PHE A 146 17.74 -5.78 11.98
C PHE A 146 18.06 -4.33 11.66
N GLN A 147 19.10 -4.07 10.88
CA GLN A 147 19.63 -2.72 10.64
C GLN A 147 19.05 -2.04 9.39
N ASN A 148 18.61 -2.84 8.42
CA ASN A 148 18.12 -2.33 7.14
C ASN A 148 16.64 -2.69 6.93
N VAL A 149 15.80 -2.24 7.88
CA VAL A 149 14.35 -2.44 7.82
C VAL A 149 13.69 -1.26 7.15
N TYR A 150 12.88 -1.55 6.15
CA TYR A 150 12.07 -0.58 5.43
C TYR A 150 10.60 -0.93 5.54
N ARG A 151 9.76 0.07 5.75
CA ARG A 151 8.32 -0.04 5.57
C ARG A 151 7.95 0.49 4.19
N TYR A 152 7.18 -0.30 3.43
CA TYR A 152 6.53 0.13 2.20
C TYR A 152 5.08 0.56 2.52
N PRO A 153 4.80 1.87 2.63
CA PRO A 153 3.53 2.35 3.18
C PRO A 153 2.34 2.21 2.24
N ALA A 154 2.52 2.37 0.92
CA ALA A 154 1.44 2.24 -0.04
C ALA A 154 0.87 0.80 -0.09
N GLY A 155 1.69 -0.19 0.28
CA GLY A 155 1.27 -1.58 0.42
C GLY A 155 0.80 -2.21 -0.89
N ILE A 156 0.05 -3.32 -0.75
CA ILE A 156 -0.48 -4.02 -1.94
C ILE A 156 -1.42 -3.12 -2.76
N THR A 157 -2.17 -2.23 -2.12
CA THR A 157 -3.08 -1.31 -2.83
C THR A 157 -2.31 -0.40 -3.78
N GLY A 158 -1.26 0.29 -3.30
CA GLY A 158 -0.48 1.17 -4.18
C GLY A 158 0.28 0.40 -5.27
N TRP A 159 0.71 -0.84 -4.98
CA TRP A 159 1.33 -1.70 -5.98
C TRP A 159 0.38 -2.06 -7.12
N LEU A 160 -0.87 -2.39 -6.78
CA LEU A 160 -1.93 -2.70 -7.73
C LEU A 160 -2.39 -1.46 -8.52
N GLU A 161 -2.48 -0.29 -7.89
CA GLU A 161 -2.82 0.99 -8.55
C GLU A 161 -1.84 1.33 -9.67
N MET A 162 -0.56 0.97 -9.50
CA MET A 162 0.47 1.16 -10.52
C MET A 162 0.47 0.08 -11.61
N GLY A 163 -0.41 -0.92 -11.51
CA GLY A 163 -0.48 -2.03 -12.47
C GLY A 163 0.75 -2.95 -12.43
N TYR A 164 1.49 -2.96 -11.34
CA TYR A 164 2.70 -3.77 -11.22
C TYR A 164 2.38 -5.26 -11.01
N PRO A 165 3.27 -6.17 -11.43
CA PRO A 165 3.05 -7.61 -11.35
C PRO A 165 2.95 -8.09 -9.90
N ILE A 166 2.04 -9.03 -9.67
CA ILE A 166 1.84 -9.71 -8.38
C ILE A 166 2.07 -11.21 -8.52
N THR A 167 2.32 -11.86 -7.39
CA THR A 167 2.29 -13.33 -7.25
C THR A 167 0.94 -13.73 -6.67
N LYS A 168 0.27 -14.73 -7.27
CA LYS A 168 -0.95 -15.39 -6.78
C LYS A 168 -0.66 -16.81 -6.35
#